data_3432d68e3610d1fffba4aab1404df789
#
_entry.id   3432d68e3610d1fffba4aab1404df789
#
_cell.length_a   1.000
_cell.length_b   1.000
_cell.length_c   1.000
_cell.angle_alpha   90.00
_cell.angle_beta   90.00
_cell.angle_gamma   90.00
#
_symmetry.space_group_name_H-M   'P 1'
#
loop_
_entity.id
_entity.type
_entity.pdbx_description
1 polymer ?
#
loop_
_entity_poly.entity_id
_entity_poly.type
_entity_poly.pdbx_seq_one_letter_code
_entity_poly.pdbx_strand_id
1 'polypeptide(L)'
;MSTVVITGGSRGIGAAAVELFAGRGDRVWFLYEKEHDAAATVAAKTGATAICCDVADGAAVRRAFDRIGPVDVLICNAGICHYGLLSMTDEATWDRIFDVNVKGIYHCVNAAMPGFLQKQAGAIITVSSMWG
;
A
#
# COMPACT_ATOMS: atom_id res chain seq x y z
N MET A 1 18.10 10.34 -2.01
CA MET A 1 17.36 9.18 -1.45
C MET A 1 15.97 9.61 -1.04
N SER A 2 14.98 8.99 -1.63
CA SER A 2 13.57 9.25 -1.32
C SER A 2 13.05 8.23 -0.32
N THR A 3 12.03 8.61 0.45
CA THR A 3 11.24 7.68 1.24
C THR A 3 10.03 7.26 0.42
N VAL A 4 9.94 5.98 0.13
CA VAL A 4 8.90 5.38 -0.72
C VAL A 4 8.05 4.45 0.13
N VAL A 5 6.73 4.58 0.03
CA VAL A 5 5.77 3.69 0.69
C VAL A 5 4.94 2.97 -0.37
N ILE A 6 4.88 1.65 -0.28
CA ILE A 6 4.15 0.81 -1.23
C ILE A 6 3.15 -0.04 -0.45
N THR A 7 1.88 0.04 -0.80
CA THR A 7 0.86 -0.84 -0.21
C THR A 7 0.76 -2.12 -1.03
N GLY A 8 0.53 -3.25 -0.38
CA GLY A 8 0.50 -4.55 -1.03
C GLY A 8 1.86 -5.00 -1.55
N GLY A 9 2.93 -4.73 -0.80
CA GLY A 9 4.31 -4.96 -1.23
C GLY A 9 4.83 -6.38 -1.05
N SER A 10 4.03 -7.31 -0.53
CA SER A 10 4.52 -8.66 -0.21
C SER A 10 4.61 -9.58 -1.44
N ARG A 11 3.95 -9.25 -2.53
CA ARG A 11 3.91 -10.09 -3.74
C ARG A 11 3.54 -9.28 -4.98
N GLY A 12 3.65 -9.89 -6.15
CA GLY A 12 3.20 -9.36 -7.43
C GLY A 12 3.81 -8.01 -7.79
N ILE A 13 2.99 -7.12 -8.31
CA ILE A 13 3.40 -5.77 -8.74
C ILE A 13 4.01 -4.98 -7.58
N GLY A 14 3.41 -5.09 -6.39
CA GLY A 14 3.92 -4.41 -5.21
C GLY A 14 5.33 -4.84 -4.82
N ALA A 15 5.59 -6.15 -4.80
CA ALA A 15 6.94 -6.68 -4.52
C ALA A 15 7.96 -6.23 -5.57
N ALA A 16 7.58 -6.24 -6.85
CA ALA A 16 8.44 -5.76 -7.93
C ALA A 16 8.78 -4.26 -7.76
N ALA A 17 7.80 -3.47 -7.34
CA ALA A 17 8.03 -2.05 -7.04
C ALA A 17 8.98 -1.88 -5.84
N VAL A 18 8.82 -2.67 -4.79
CA VAL A 18 9.74 -2.66 -3.63
C VAL A 18 11.16 -2.94 -4.09
N GLU A 19 11.37 -3.97 -4.89
CA GLU A 19 12.69 -4.33 -5.43
C GLU A 19 13.27 -3.19 -6.27
N LEU A 20 12.47 -2.58 -7.14
CA LEU A 20 12.92 -1.50 -8.01
C LEU A 20 13.41 -0.29 -7.21
N PHE A 21 12.60 0.20 -6.28
CA PHE A 21 12.96 1.40 -5.53
C PHE A 21 14.08 1.13 -4.53
N ALA A 22 14.12 -0.04 -3.88
CA ALA A 22 15.23 -0.43 -3.01
C ALA A 22 16.53 -0.55 -3.80
N GLY A 23 16.48 -1.10 -5.01
CA GLY A 23 17.64 -1.20 -5.90
C GLY A 23 18.18 0.15 -6.35
N ARG A 24 17.36 1.20 -6.34
CA ARG A 24 17.77 2.57 -6.62
C ARG A 24 18.43 3.28 -5.43
N GLY A 25 18.42 2.65 -4.27
CA GLY A 25 18.95 3.22 -3.03
C GLY A 25 17.93 4.04 -2.25
N ASP A 26 16.66 3.95 -2.59
CA ASP A 26 15.60 4.62 -1.83
C ASP A 26 15.32 3.91 -0.52
N ARG A 27 14.81 4.66 0.46
CA ARG A 27 14.31 4.09 1.71
C ARG A 27 12.89 3.60 1.48
N VAL A 28 12.70 2.29 1.44
CA VAL A 28 11.42 1.68 1.09
C VAL A 28 10.75 1.07 2.31
N TRP A 29 9.48 1.42 2.49
CA TRP A 29 8.55 0.80 3.42
C TRP A 29 7.43 0.18 2.62
N PHE A 30 6.93 -0.97 3.04
CA PHE A 30 5.75 -1.53 2.40
C PHE A 30 4.76 -2.08 3.41
N LEU A 31 3.48 -1.94 3.10
CA LEU A 31 2.39 -2.45 3.91
C LEU A 31 1.89 -3.76 3.31
N TYR A 32 1.56 -4.72 4.17
CA TYR A 32 0.95 -5.99 3.79
C TYR A 32 -0.09 -6.38 4.86
N GLU A 33 -1.06 -7.21 4.50
CA GLU A 33 -2.13 -7.60 5.43
C GLU A 33 -1.87 -8.97 6.08
N LYS A 34 -1.73 -10.03 5.28
CA LYS A 34 -1.73 -11.42 5.76
C LYS A 34 -0.48 -12.22 5.39
N GLU A 35 0.20 -11.83 4.33
CA GLU A 35 1.27 -12.61 3.72
C GLU A 35 2.59 -12.42 4.48
N HIS A 36 2.63 -12.87 5.76
CA HIS A 36 3.78 -12.64 6.63
C HIS A 36 5.09 -13.23 6.09
N ASP A 37 5.05 -14.46 5.57
CA ASP A 37 6.25 -15.12 5.04
C ASP A 37 6.73 -14.46 3.76
N ALA A 38 5.81 -14.12 2.86
CA ALA A 38 6.15 -13.41 1.64
C ALA A 38 6.73 -12.03 1.93
N ALA A 39 6.15 -11.30 2.89
CA ALA A 39 6.65 -10.00 3.33
C ALA A 39 8.06 -10.11 3.92
N ALA A 40 8.31 -11.11 4.77
CA ALA A 40 9.63 -11.35 5.35
C ALA A 40 10.68 -11.65 4.28
N THR A 41 10.30 -12.41 3.24
CA THR A 41 11.19 -12.73 2.12
C THR A 41 11.55 -11.47 1.33
N VAL A 42 10.58 -10.63 1.01
CA VAL A 42 10.83 -9.37 0.30
C VAL A 42 11.69 -8.43 1.12
N ALA A 43 11.40 -8.28 2.40
CA ALA A 43 12.19 -7.44 3.31
C ALA A 43 13.65 -7.90 3.41
N ALA A 44 13.88 -9.21 3.59
CA ALA A 44 15.21 -9.77 3.66
C ALA A 44 16.01 -9.57 2.37
N LYS A 45 15.35 -9.74 1.22
CA LYS A 45 15.99 -9.61 -0.10
C LYS A 45 16.35 -8.17 -0.44
N THR A 46 15.52 -7.22 -0.04
CA THR A 46 15.62 -5.82 -0.51
C THR A 46 16.16 -4.84 0.53
N GLY A 47 16.10 -5.19 1.80
CA GLY A 47 16.37 -4.25 2.89
C GLY A 47 15.21 -3.31 3.21
N ALA A 48 14.09 -3.44 2.50
CA ALA A 48 12.88 -2.67 2.79
C ALA A 48 12.27 -3.08 4.13
N THR A 49 11.53 -2.16 4.76
CA THR A 49 10.85 -2.43 6.02
C THR A 49 9.39 -2.77 5.75
N ALA A 50 8.96 -3.93 6.23
CA ALA A 50 7.58 -4.39 6.13
C ALA A 50 6.76 -3.99 7.37
N ILE A 51 5.55 -3.51 7.16
CA ILE A 51 4.59 -3.24 8.24
C ILE A 51 3.30 -4.00 7.94
N CYS A 52 2.87 -4.83 8.89
CA CYS A 52 1.56 -5.48 8.82
C CYS A 52 0.47 -4.43 9.05
N CYS A 53 -0.33 -4.15 8.03
CA CYS A 53 -1.35 -3.12 8.08
C CYS A 53 -2.42 -3.39 7.02
N ASP A 54 -3.66 -3.55 7.46
CA ASP A 54 -4.81 -3.58 6.57
C ASP A 54 -5.18 -2.14 6.19
N VAL A 55 -5.07 -1.80 4.91
CA VAL A 55 -5.37 -0.43 4.43
C VAL A 55 -6.83 -0.04 4.60
N ALA A 56 -7.74 -1.01 4.78
CA ALA A 56 -9.14 -0.74 5.11
C ALA A 56 -9.31 -0.23 6.55
N ASP A 57 -8.31 -0.40 7.40
CA ASP A 57 -8.30 0.09 8.79
C ASP A 57 -7.56 1.43 8.87
N GLY A 58 -8.31 2.52 8.90
CA GLY A 58 -7.74 3.87 8.91
C GLY A 58 -6.85 4.16 10.12
N ALA A 59 -7.18 3.60 11.30
CA ALA A 59 -6.35 3.77 12.50
C ALA A 59 -5.00 3.05 12.35
N ALA A 60 -5.00 1.84 11.79
CA ALA A 60 -3.78 1.10 11.50
C ALA A 60 -2.91 1.83 10.49
N VAL A 61 -3.51 2.41 9.45
CA VAL A 61 -2.79 3.22 8.46
C VAL A 61 -2.13 4.43 9.11
N ARG A 62 -2.86 5.16 9.94
CA ARG A 62 -2.29 6.32 10.66
C ARG A 62 -1.09 5.92 11.50
N ARG A 63 -1.19 4.82 12.27
CA ARG A 63 -0.06 4.32 13.07
C ARG A 63 1.14 3.95 12.21
N ALA A 64 0.91 3.32 11.06
CA ALA A 64 1.99 2.97 10.14
C ALA A 64 2.70 4.22 9.61
N PHE A 65 1.95 5.22 9.15
CA PHE A 65 2.53 6.45 8.62
C PHE A 65 3.20 7.32 9.70
N ASP A 66 2.71 7.29 10.93
CA ASP A 66 3.39 7.93 12.07
C ASP A 66 4.79 7.32 12.28
N ARG A 67 4.90 6.00 12.16
CA ARG A 67 6.19 5.29 12.26
C ARG A 67 7.11 5.60 11.08
N ILE A 68 6.57 5.69 9.87
CA ILE A 68 7.35 5.94 8.65
C ILE A 68 7.89 7.37 8.62
N GLY A 69 7.08 8.33 9.03
CA GLY A 69 7.39 9.75 8.90
C GLY A 69 7.10 10.30 7.49
N PRO A 70 7.74 11.42 7.12
CA PRO A 70 7.48 12.07 5.84
C PRO A 70 7.78 11.15 4.65
N VAL A 71 6.86 11.13 3.67
CA VAL A 71 6.92 10.29 2.47
C VAL A 71 7.17 11.16 1.25
N ASP A 72 8.01 10.69 0.34
CA ASP A 72 8.26 11.34 -0.93
C ASP A 72 7.43 10.74 -2.06
N VAL A 73 7.27 9.42 -2.05
CA VAL A 73 6.49 8.70 -3.07
C VAL A 73 5.57 7.69 -2.38
N LEU A 74 4.28 7.77 -2.66
CA LEU A 74 3.28 6.84 -2.19
C LEU A 74 2.73 6.04 -3.37
N ILE A 75 2.86 4.71 -3.32
CA ILE A 75 2.31 3.80 -4.33
C ILE A 75 1.18 3.00 -3.70
N CYS A 76 -0.05 3.33 -4.09
CA CYS A 76 -1.26 2.65 -3.64
C CYS A 76 -1.53 1.48 -4.59
N ASN A 77 -1.00 0.30 -4.20
CA ASN A 77 -1.10 -0.92 -4.99
C ASN A 77 -1.98 -1.99 -4.32
N ALA A 78 -2.20 -1.94 -3.01
CA ALA A 78 -3.02 -2.93 -2.33
C ALA A 78 -4.41 -3.01 -2.95
N GLY A 79 -4.83 -4.22 -3.29
CA GLY A 79 -6.14 -4.45 -3.89
C GLY A 79 -6.54 -5.90 -3.80
N ILE A 80 -7.83 -6.13 -3.75
CA ILE A 80 -8.44 -7.46 -3.77
C ILE A 80 -9.47 -7.53 -4.90
N CYS A 81 -9.77 -8.74 -5.33
CA CYS A 81 -10.82 -8.97 -6.33
C CYS A 81 -11.72 -10.11 -5.89
N HIS A 82 -12.91 -10.16 -6.49
CA HIS A 82 -13.88 -11.20 -6.28
C HIS A 82 -14.44 -11.61 -7.62
N TYR A 83 -14.43 -12.90 -7.89
CA TYR A 83 -15.00 -13.47 -9.10
C TYR A 83 -16.31 -14.15 -8.78
N GLY A 84 -17.38 -13.73 -9.42
CA GLY A 84 -18.70 -14.30 -9.21
C GLY A 84 -19.81 -13.45 -9.82
N LEU A 85 -21.02 -14.02 -9.85
CA LEU A 85 -22.20 -13.29 -10.30
C LEU A 85 -22.58 -12.23 -9.25
N LEU A 86 -22.99 -11.08 -9.69
CA LEU A 86 -23.42 -10.01 -8.80
C LEU A 86 -24.57 -10.47 -7.89
N SER A 87 -25.51 -11.25 -8.44
CA SER A 87 -26.64 -11.79 -7.68
C SER A 87 -26.24 -12.76 -6.56
N MET A 88 -25.01 -13.29 -6.60
CA MET A 88 -24.46 -14.22 -5.61
C MET A 88 -23.38 -13.57 -4.74
N THR A 89 -23.12 -12.29 -4.93
CA THR A 89 -22.16 -11.52 -4.14
C THR A 89 -22.89 -10.91 -2.95
N ASP A 90 -22.48 -11.26 -1.73
CA ASP A 90 -23.09 -10.69 -0.54
C ASP A 90 -22.57 -9.26 -0.28
N GLU A 91 -23.28 -8.53 0.56
CA GLU A 91 -22.97 -7.15 0.87
C GLU A 91 -21.61 -7.02 1.59
N ALA A 92 -21.27 -7.98 2.44
CA ALA A 92 -19.98 -7.96 3.15
C ALA A 92 -18.81 -8.09 2.18
N THR A 93 -18.92 -8.93 1.15
CA THR A 93 -17.90 -9.04 0.10
C THR A 93 -17.81 -7.75 -0.72
N TRP A 94 -18.95 -7.18 -1.09
CA TRP A 94 -19.02 -5.88 -1.77
C TRP A 94 -18.31 -4.80 -0.96
N ASP A 95 -18.68 -4.64 0.30
CA ASP A 95 -18.10 -3.65 1.20
C ASP A 95 -16.60 -3.84 1.36
N ARG A 96 -16.13 -5.07 1.52
CA ARG A 96 -14.71 -5.38 1.67
C ARG A 96 -13.89 -4.94 0.44
N ILE A 97 -14.40 -5.17 -0.76
CA ILE A 97 -13.74 -4.74 -1.99
C ILE A 97 -13.57 -3.20 -2.02
N PHE A 98 -14.63 -2.46 -1.71
CA PHE A 98 -14.57 -1.01 -1.66
C PHE A 98 -13.71 -0.50 -0.50
N ASP A 99 -13.77 -1.14 0.65
CA ASP A 99 -12.96 -0.75 1.81
C ASP A 99 -11.47 -0.89 1.54
N VAL A 100 -11.05 -1.91 0.81
CA VAL A 100 -9.64 -2.09 0.44
C VAL A 100 -9.28 -1.26 -0.78
N ASN A 101 -10.00 -1.42 -1.89
CA ASN A 101 -9.58 -0.89 -3.19
C ASN A 101 -9.80 0.61 -3.33
N VAL A 102 -10.76 1.17 -2.62
CA VAL A 102 -11.13 2.60 -2.71
C VAL A 102 -10.79 3.32 -1.41
N LYS A 103 -11.40 2.89 -0.30
CA LYS A 103 -11.16 3.55 0.99
C LYS A 103 -9.73 3.38 1.47
N GLY A 104 -9.07 2.27 1.15
CA GLY A 104 -7.66 2.05 1.45
C GLY A 104 -6.75 3.11 0.82
N ILE A 105 -7.03 3.50 -0.41
CA ILE A 105 -6.31 4.60 -1.07
C ILE A 105 -6.55 5.92 -0.33
N TYR A 106 -7.79 6.21 0.01
CA TYR A 106 -8.15 7.40 0.80
C TYR A 106 -7.38 7.45 2.12
N HIS A 107 -7.32 6.34 2.86
CA HIS A 107 -6.61 6.29 4.12
C HIS A 107 -5.12 6.62 3.97
N CYS A 108 -4.46 6.01 2.97
CA CYS A 108 -3.03 6.20 2.74
C CYS A 108 -2.71 7.61 2.24
N VAL A 109 -3.48 8.12 1.29
CA VAL A 109 -3.31 9.49 0.77
C VAL A 109 -3.54 10.51 1.87
N ASN A 110 -4.61 10.33 2.66
CA ASN A 110 -4.91 11.22 3.77
C ASN A 110 -3.80 11.23 4.83
N ALA A 111 -3.22 10.06 5.13
CA ALA A 111 -2.13 9.95 6.10
C ALA A 111 -0.82 10.58 5.58
N ALA A 112 -0.54 10.48 4.29
CA ALA A 112 0.68 11.03 3.68
C ALA A 112 0.57 12.54 3.36
N MET A 113 -0.65 13.05 3.20
CA MET A 113 -0.90 14.40 2.68
C MET A 113 -0.25 15.52 3.50
N PRO A 114 -0.28 15.52 4.84
CA PRO A 114 0.37 16.59 5.61
C PRO A 114 1.84 16.77 5.27
N GLY A 115 2.57 15.66 5.09
CA GLY A 115 3.99 15.71 4.69
C GLY A 115 4.19 16.27 3.30
N PHE A 116 3.37 15.89 2.33
CA PHE A 116 3.42 16.44 0.97
C PHE A 116 3.14 17.93 0.96
N LEU A 117 2.12 18.39 1.69
CA LEU A 117 1.79 19.81 1.78
C LEU A 117 2.89 20.63 2.45
N GLN A 118 3.48 20.10 3.50
CA GLN A 118 4.58 20.77 4.20
C GLN A 118 5.81 20.95 3.31
N LYS A 119 6.16 19.90 2.56
CA LYS A 119 7.30 19.95 1.62
C LYS A 119 6.98 20.63 0.29
N GLN A 120 5.69 20.81 -0.02
CA GLN A 120 5.21 21.26 -1.34
C GLN A 120 5.75 20.39 -2.47
N ALA A 121 5.94 19.10 -2.20
CA ALA A 121 6.47 18.14 -3.16
C ALA A 121 6.03 16.72 -2.77
N GLY A 122 5.93 15.85 -3.76
CA GLY A 122 5.60 14.45 -3.56
C GLY A 122 5.00 13.85 -4.83
N ALA A 123 4.91 12.53 -4.85
CA ALA A 123 4.26 11.80 -5.93
C ALA A 123 3.33 10.73 -5.34
N ILE A 124 2.16 10.59 -5.92
CA ILE A 124 1.19 9.56 -5.58
C ILE A 124 0.90 8.77 -6.85
N ILE A 125 1.10 7.46 -6.77
CA ILE A 125 0.81 6.55 -7.87
C ILE A 125 -0.29 5.59 -7.39
N THR A 126 -1.37 5.50 -8.14
CA THR A 126 -2.44 4.53 -7.89
C THR A 126 -2.40 3.46 -8.97
N VAL A 127 -2.39 2.20 -8.55
CA VAL A 127 -2.42 1.06 -9.46
C VAL A 127 -3.87 0.69 -9.70
N SER A 128 -4.27 0.69 -10.95
CA SER A 128 -5.61 0.35 -11.39
C SER A 128 -5.56 -0.89 -12.29
N SER A 129 -6.64 -1.16 -12.98
CA SER A 129 -6.77 -2.32 -13.86
C SER A 129 -7.62 -1.97 -15.06
N MET A 130 -7.41 -2.73 -16.15
CA MET A 130 -8.32 -2.70 -17.29
C MET A 130 -9.72 -3.24 -16.95
N TRP A 131 -9.85 -3.90 -15.81
CA TRP A 131 -11.13 -4.44 -15.34
C TRP A 131 -12.01 -3.42 -14.60
N GLY A 132 -11.55 -2.22 -14.42
CA GLY A 132 -12.39 -1.15 -13.87
C GLY A 132 -11.92 -0.51 -12.61
#